data_51c219a899f8ea64977593e11ed2e4cd
#
_entry.id   51c219a899f8ea64977593e11ed2e4cd
#
_cell.length_a   1.000
_cell.length_b   1.000
_cell.length_c   1.000
_cell.angle_alpha   90.00
_cell.angle_beta   90.00
_cell.angle_gamma   90.00
#
_symmetry.space_group_name_H-M   'P 1'
#
loop_
_entity.id
_entity.type
_entity.pdbx_description
1 polymer ?
#
loop_
_entity_poly.entity_id
_entity_poly.type
_entity_poly.pdbx_seq_one_letter_code
_entity_poly.pdbx_strand_id
1 'polypeptide(L)'
;MTPALDPLAAQLLLRAYARATNMLIAGRSFATDDPTLAALLRAFGAHVRPISEAEGTPASPPVVFALEEDAAPRPGAITVLAPGGAFRAVIAPDGRTITGPGDEARIEWARAHMPVTEAAARTLAPLVAGRSVGLSLVLEPKTAALALMLAEAGARVSVFGWASETREDVAARLREAGIPVFADSSASREREWELAREFLAQRSEFLLDDGSHLIRLAHDTDACPGVLDALVGAAEETTSGLRPLRSFDLRIPVLASNDARSKTLFDNAYGTGQSCWTTILDLIDPRGVGAPVAGMSVVVIGYGDVGRGCARFGAALGAHVTVVELDPVRALQASMDGFAVASLEEAAASAGMLISATGERSTIPLSALEAAPGGAIVTVAGGVNGEVSIDEAVAASWVMAESGDPHVQTLTSPSGKTLRVLERGEGINYTAGEGNPIEIMDMSFGVQLASLRELLTHEGELAPGLHDLPREADDAVAAAALGALSLS
;
A
#
# COMPACT_ATOMS: atom_id res chain seq x y z
N MET A 1 -3.69 -39.24 -5.54
CA MET A 1 -3.14 -37.91 -5.92
C MET A 1 -4.35 -37.05 -6.27
N THR A 2 -4.56 -35.98 -5.53
CA THR A 2 -5.55 -34.95 -5.86
C THR A 2 -5.18 -34.38 -7.24
N PRO A 3 -6.12 -34.16 -8.17
CA PRO A 3 -5.82 -33.53 -9.44
C PRO A 3 -5.28 -32.11 -9.18
N ALA A 4 -4.36 -31.68 -10.02
CA ALA A 4 -3.82 -30.30 -9.92
C ALA A 4 -4.97 -29.29 -10.06
N LEU A 5 -4.85 -28.18 -9.32
CA LEU A 5 -5.79 -27.06 -9.41
C LEU A 5 -5.80 -26.50 -10.84
N ASP A 6 -6.94 -26.02 -11.28
CA ASP A 6 -6.96 -25.15 -12.45
C ASP A 6 -6.39 -23.75 -12.08
N PRO A 7 -5.96 -22.95 -13.06
CA PRO A 7 -5.35 -21.64 -12.81
C PRO A 7 -6.26 -20.65 -12.05
N LEU A 8 -7.59 -20.74 -12.26
CA LEU A 8 -8.54 -19.89 -11.55
C LEU A 8 -8.60 -20.24 -10.07
N ALA A 9 -8.72 -21.54 -9.75
CA ALA A 9 -8.74 -22.02 -8.36
C ALA A 9 -7.45 -21.57 -7.62
N ALA A 10 -6.28 -21.70 -8.26
CA ALA A 10 -5.02 -21.24 -7.69
C ALA A 10 -5.02 -19.73 -7.42
N GLN A 11 -5.51 -18.89 -8.36
CA GLN A 11 -5.65 -17.44 -8.16
C GLN A 11 -6.61 -17.10 -7.02
N LEU A 12 -7.75 -17.79 -6.92
CA LEU A 12 -8.71 -17.55 -5.85
C LEU A 12 -8.15 -17.86 -4.47
N LEU A 13 -7.35 -18.91 -4.33
CA LEU A 13 -6.68 -19.24 -3.08
C LEU A 13 -5.64 -18.19 -2.70
N LEU A 14 -4.87 -17.69 -3.68
CA LEU A 14 -3.90 -16.64 -3.46
C LEU A 14 -4.57 -15.34 -3.03
N ARG A 15 -5.66 -14.94 -3.69
CA ARG A 15 -6.48 -13.78 -3.32
C ARG A 15 -7.05 -13.93 -1.92
N ALA A 16 -7.60 -15.08 -1.59
CA ALA A 16 -8.16 -15.37 -0.27
C ALA A 16 -7.10 -15.24 0.84
N TYR A 17 -5.88 -15.76 0.61
CA TYR A 17 -4.74 -15.56 1.51
C TYR A 17 -4.41 -14.07 1.69
N ALA A 18 -4.17 -13.35 0.58
CA ALA A 18 -3.80 -11.94 0.62
C ALA A 18 -4.86 -11.09 1.32
N ARG A 19 -6.14 -11.29 1.02
CA ARG A 19 -7.26 -10.58 1.65
C ARG A 19 -7.42 -10.90 3.13
N ALA A 20 -7.33 -12.18 3.51
CA ALA A 20 -7.47 -12.57 4.90
C ALA A 20 -6.32 -12.05 5.76
N THR A 21 -5.08 -12.12 5.27
CA THR A 21 -3.89 -11.84 6.08
C THR A 21 -3.33 -10.44 5.92
N ASN A 22 -3.52 -9.78 4.78
CA ASN A 22 -2.77 -8.58 4.33
C ASN A 22 -1.25 -8.80 4.41
N MET A 23 -0.78 -10.00 4.08
CA MET A 23 0.65 -10.32 4.14
C MET A 23 1.27 -10.39 2.76
N LEU A 24 2.58 -10.16 2.72
CA LEU A 24 3.38 -10.20 1.50
C LEU A 24 3.44 -11.63 0.93
N ILE A 25 3.45 -11.74 -0.41
CA ILE A 25 3.67 -12.99 -1.12
C ILE A 25 5.14 -13.12 -1.52
N ALA A 26 5.69 -12.07 -2.13
CA ALA A 26 7.08 -12.06 -2.59
C ALA A 26 8.07 -12.27 -1.41
N GLY A 27 9.08 -13.11 -1.61
CA GLY A 27 10.09 -13.40 -0.60
C GLY A 27 9.62 -14.29 0.57
N ARG A 28 8.30 -14.58 0.68
CA ARG A 28 7.76 -15.39 1.76
C ARG A 28 7.80 -16.89 1.44
N SER A 29 7.94 -17.72 2.49
CA SER A 29 7.92 -19.17 2.38
C SER A 29 6.49 -19.72 2.38
N PHE A 30 6.16 -20.45 1.33
CA PHE A 30 4.89 -21.17 1.17
C PHE A 30 5.13 -22.67 1.01
N ALA A 31 4.18 -23.46 1.47
CA ALA A 31 4.20 -24.89 1.30
C ALA A 31 2.93 -25.38 0.59
N THR A 32 3.12 -26.04 -0.52
CA THR A 32 2.06 -26.68 -1.29
C THR A 32 2.62 -27.81 -2.14
N ASP A 33 1.86 -28.89 -2.31
CA ASP A 33 2.18 -29.97 -3.24
C ASP A 33 1.46 -29.82 -4.60
N ASP A 34 0.65 -28.75 -4.76
CA ASP A 34 -0.05 -28.46 -6.01
C ASP A 34 0.89 -27.70 -6.98
N PRO A 35 1.12 -28.22 -8.20
CA PRO A 35 2.07 -27.62 -9.14
C PRO A 35 1.57 -26.28 -9.73
N THR A 36 0.25 -26.12 -9.91
CA THR A 36 -0.33 -24.89 -10.49
C THR A 36 -0.20 -23.73 -9.51
N LEU A 37 -0.58 -23.97 -8.26
CA LEU A 37 -0.43 -22.99 -7.19
C LEU A 37 1.04 -22.67 -6.91
N ALA A 38 1.92 -23.67 -6.92
CA ALA A 38 3.36 -23.49 -6.77
C ALA A 38 3.96 -22.61 -7.88
N ALA A 39 3.52 -22.80 -9.13
CA ALA A 39 3.96 -21.97 -10.26
C ALA A 39 3.50 -20.51 -10.11
N LEU A 40 2.24 -20.30 -9.73
CA LEU A 40 1.69 -18.96 -9.49
C LEU A 40 2.43 -18.23 -8.35
N LEU A 41 2.62 -18.89 -7.21
CA LEU A 41 3.35 -18.34 -6.06
C LEU A 41 4.78 -17.95 -6.45
N ARG A 42 5.52 -18.79 -7.20
CA ARG A 42 6.85 -18.46 -7.70
C ARG A 42 6.85 -17.28 -8.66
N ALA A 43 5.84 -17.15 -9.51
CA ALA A 43 5.69 -16.00 -10.40
C ALA A 43 5.52 -14.69 -9.62
N PHE A 44 4.88 -14.74 -8.44
CA PHE A 44 4.82 -13.62 -7.49
C PHE A 44 6.12 -13.43 -6.69
N GLY A 45 7.12 -14.28 -6.84
CA GLY A 45 8.41 -14.18 -6.16
C GLY A 45 8.47 -14.88 -4.81
N ALA A 46 7.54 -15.78 -4.51
CA ALA A 46 7.54 -16.57 -3.29
C ALA A 46 8.56 -17.73 -3.33
N HIS A 47 9.02 -18.14 -2.15
CA HIS A 47 9.76 -19.38 -1.95
C HIS A 47 8.76 -20.51 -1.72
N VAL A 48 8.75 -21.52 -2.57
CA VAL A 48 7.76 -22.61 -2.50
C VAL A 48 8.44 -23.95 -2.27
N ARG A 49 8.00 -24.65 -1.22
CA ARG A 49 8.49 -25.96 -0.79
C ARG A 49 7.33 -26.98 -0.74
N PRO A 50 7.64 -28.30 -0.74
CA PRO A 50 6.66 -29.32 -0.40
C PRO A 50 6.08 -29.14 1.01
N ILE A 51 4.86 -29.57 1.23
CA ILE A 51 4.20 -29.45 2.55
C ILE A 51 4.98 -30.16 3.67
N SER A 52 5.68 -31.26 3.34
CA SER A 52 6.52 -31.99 4.30
C SER A 52 7.76 -31.22 4.79
N GLU A 53 8.14 -30.15 4.07
CA GLU A 53 9.31 -29.30 4.35
C GLU A 53 8.91 -27.89 4.83
N ALA A 54 7.66 -27.72 5.29
CA ALA A 54 7.17 -26.43 5.77
C ALA A 54 7.88 -26.04 7.06
N GLU A 55 8.70 -24.99 6.98
CA GLU A 55 9.46 -24.41 8.09
C GLU A 55 9.26 -22.90 8.15
N GLY A 56 9.41 -22.32 9.35
CA GLY A 56 9.35 -20.89 9.59
C GLY A 56 9.63 -20.54 11.04
N THR A 57 9.57 -19.25 11.36
CA THR A 57 9.73 -18.73 12.72
C THR A 57 8.41 -18.21 13.27
N PRO A 58 8.27 -17.97 14.58
CA PRO A 58 7.10 -17.33 15.14
C PRO A 58 6.78 -15.95 14.52
N ALA A 59 7.83 -15.16 14.17
CA ALA A 59 7.69 -13.86 13.52
C ALA A 59 7.35 -13.99 12.02
N SER A 60 7.80 -15.06 11.37
CA SER A 60 7.49 -15.38 9.98
C SER A 60 7.05 -16.84 9.87
N PRO A 61 5.82 -17.17 10.30
CA PRO A 61 5.32 -18.54 10.22
C PRO A 61 5.16 -18.98 8.77
N PRO A 62 5.39 -20.27 8.45
CA PRO A 62 5.18 -20.78 7.10
C PRO A 62 3.70 -20.68 6.74
N VAL A 63 3.41 -20.47 5.45
CA VAL A 63 2.04 -20.51 4.94
C VAL A 63 1.83 -21.85 4.24
N VAL A 64 0.85 -22.61 4.68
CA VAL A 64 0.54 -23.94 4.15
C VAL A 64 -0.81 -23.91 3.45
N PHE A 65 -0.86 -24.34 2.19
CA PHE A 65 -2.10 -24.60 1.48
C PHE A 65 -2.50 -26.06 1.65
N ALA A 66 -3.49 -26.30 2.48
CA ALA A 66 -3.99 -27.64 2.81
C ALA A 66 -5.20 -27.96 1.90
N LEU A 67 -4.98 -28.80 0.89
CA LEU A 67 -5.91 -29.07 -0.22
C LEU A 67 -6.57 -30.45 -0.12
N GLU A 68 -6.15 -31.34 0.78
CA GLU A 68 -6.72 -32.66 0.99
C GLU A 68 -8.16 -32.55 1.49
N GLU A 69 -8.99 -33.55 1.22
CA GLU A 69 -10.42 -33.60 1.62
C GLU A 69 -10.60 -33.51 3.15
N ASP A 70 -9.67 -34.10 3.91
CA ASP A 70 -9.61 -34.11 5.37
C ASP A 70 -8.63 -33.08 5.94
N ALA A 71 -8.28 -32.02 5.16
CA ALA A 71 -7.34 -31.00 5.54
C ALA A 71 -7.69 -30.35 6.90
N ALA A 72 -6.71 -30.23 7.76
CA ALA A 72 -6.82 -29.63 9.08
C ALA A 72 -5.76 -28.50 9.26
N PRO A 73 -6.02 -27.54 10.15
CA PRO A 73 -5.04 -26.50 10.48
C PRO A 73 -3.74 -27.11 11.00
N ARG A 74 -2.61 -26.55 10.58
CA ARG A 74 -1.27 -26.94 11.05
C ARG A 74 -0.82 -26.01 12.18
N PRO A 75 -0.54 -26.55 13.38
CA PRO A 75 -0.01 -25.76 14.48
C PRO A 75 1.29 -25.04 14.10
N GLY A 76 1.41 -23.76 14.45
CA GLY A 76 2.60 -22.96 14.17
C GLY A 76 2.69 -22.47 12.72
N ALA A 77 1.72 -22.75 11.86
CA ALA A 77 1.66 -22.27 10.48
C ALA A 77 0.39 -21.46 10.23
N ILE A 78 0.45 -20.49 9.31
CA ILE A 78 -0.76 -19.95 8.71
C ILE A 78 -1.27 -20.99 7.74
N THR A 79 -2.49 -21.48 7.95
CA THR A 79 -3.07 -22.53 7.09
C THR A 79 -4.20 -21.99 6.24
N VAL A 80 -4.05 -22.06 4.92
CA VAL A 80 -5.14 -21.83 3.97
C VAL A 80 -5.85 -23.16 3.75
N LEU A 81 -7.03 -23.32 4.35
CA LEU A 81 -7.84 -24.51 4.21
C LEU A 81 -8.68 -24.45 2.94
N ALA A 82 -8.47 -25.38 2.04
CA ALA A 82 -9.18 -25.44 0.76
C ALA A 82 -9.38 -26.88 0.29
N PRO A 83 -10.20 -27.68 1.00
CA PRO A 83 -10.48 -29.08 0.64
C PRO A 83 -10.95 -29.20 -0.81
N GLY A 84 -10.31 -30.08 -1.59
CA GLY A 84 -10.60 -30.25 -3.01
C GLY A 84 -10.39 -28.99 -3.87
N GLY A 85 -9.61 -28.00 -3.37
CA GLY A 85 -9.37 -26.72 -4.05
C GLY A 85 -10.41 -25.62 -3.76
N ALA A 86 -11.46 -25.93 -2.99
CA ALA A 86 -12.46 -24.93 -2.60
C ALA A 86 -12.04 -24.20 -1.33
N PHE A 87 -11.87 -22.88 -1.42
CA PHE A 87 -11.51 -22.05 -0.26
C PHE A 87 -12.53 -22.19 0.88
N ARG A 88 -12.05 -22.41 2.08
CA ARG A 88 -12.87 -22.53 3.29
C ARG A 88 -12.52 -21.48 4.35
N ALA A 89 -11.24 -21.35 4.71
CA ALA A 89 -10.79 -20.43 5.75
C ALA A 89 -9.29 -20.23 5.69
N VAL A 90 -8.81 -19.13 6.31
CA VAL A 90 -7.41 -18.96 6.69
C VAL A 90 -7.32 -19.02 8.21
N ILE A 91 -6.43 -19.87 8.71
CA ILE A 91 -6.25 -20.13 10.13
C ILE A 91 -4.86 -19.64 10.56
N ALA A 92 -4.83 -18.85 11.61
CA ALA A 92 -3.58 -18.36 12.23
C ALA A 92 -2.80 -19.50 12.92
N PRO A 93 -1.51 -19.30 13.24
CA PRO A 93 -0.69 -20.29 13.94
C PRO A 93 -1.23 -20.74 15.30
N ASP A 94 -2.04 -19.90 15.96
CA ASP A 94 -2.72 -20.16 17.23
C ASP A 94 -4.07 -20.88 17.08
N GLY A 95 -4.50 -21.14 15.87
CA GLY A 95 -5.76 -21.81 15.53
C GLY A 95 -6.97 -20.87 15.34
N ARG A 96 -6.81 -19.57 15.51
CA ARG A 96 -7.86 -18.58 15.24
C ARG A 96 -8.11 -18.43 13.74
N THR A 97 -9.37 -18.31 13.34
CA THR A 97 -9.71 -17.96 11.97
C THR A 97 -9.41 -16.47 11.72
N ILE A 98 -8.73 -16.21 10.60
CA ILE A 98 -8.43 -14.83 10.15
C ILE A 98 -9.51 -14.47 9.12
N THR A 99 -10.29 -13.43 9.40
CA THR A 99 -11.42 -13.02 8.54
C THR A 99 -11.09 -11.87 7.58
N GLY A 100 -9.96 -11.19 7.82
CA GLY A 100 -9.52 -10.07 6.97
C GLY A 100 -10.04 -8.71 7.44
N PRO A 101 -10.33 -7.77 6.52
CA PRO A 101 -10.83 -6.45 6.88
C PRO A 101 -12.08 -6.53 7.76
N GLY A 102 -12.09 -5.75 8.88
CA GLY A 102 -13.17 -5.76 9.87
C GLY A 102 -13.01 -6.82 10.96
N ASP A 103 -11.98 -7.67 10.96
CA ASP A 103 -11.64 -8.55 12.08
C ASP A 103 -11.31 -7.69 13.33
N GLU A 104 -11.98 -7.95 14.46
CA GLU A 104 -11.75 -7.21 15.71
C GLU A 104 -10.30 -7.28 16.21
N ALA A 105 -9.59 -8.36 15.89
CA ALA A 105 -8.18 -8.56 16.24
C ALA A 105 -7.22 -8.11 15.09
N ARG A 106 -7.68 -7.26 14.17
CA ARG A 106 -6.88 -6.88 12.99
C ARG A 106 -5.65 -6.06 13.33
N ILE A 107 -5.74 -5.18 14.32
CA ILE A 107 -4.60 -4.37 14.80
C ILE A 107 -3.58 -5.27 15.49
N GLU A 108 -4.02 -6.19 16.35
CA GLU A 108 -3.16 -7.18 17.02
C GLU A 108 -2.50 -8.12 16.01
N TRP A 109 -3.24 -8.52 14.96
CA TRP A 109 -2.69 -9.30 13.87
C TRP A 109 -1.58 -8.55 13.13
N ALA A 110 -1.80 -7.29 12.76
CA ALA A 110 -0.80 -6.45 12.13
C ALA A 110 0.43 -6.32 13.03
N ARG A 111 0.23 -5.94 14.29
CA ARG A 111 1.29 -5.75 15.27
C ARG A 111 2.15 -7.01 15.47
N ALA A 112 1.52 -8.19 15.55
CA ALA A 112 2.25 -9.47 15.73
C ALA A 112 3.21 -9.79 14.56
N HIS A 113 3.02 -9.14 13.41
CA HIS A 113 3.83 -9.32 12.22
C HIS A 113 4.63 -8.06 11.82
N MET A 114 4.85 -7.15 12.81
CA MET A 114 5.65 -5.92 12.65
C MET A 114 6.86 -5.88 13.60
N PRO A 115 7.75 -6.87 13.58
CA PRO A 115 8.87 -6.96 14.51
C PRO A 115 9.93 -5.88 14.32
N VAL A 116 10.10 -5.32 13.12
CA VAL A 116 11.05 -4.24 12.83
C VAL A 116 10.59 -2.96 13.50
N THR A 117 9.33 -2.59 13.30
CA THR A 117 8.70 -1.42 13.93
C THR A 117 8.71 -1.54 15.45
N GLU A 118 8.37 -2.72 15.99
CA GLU A 118 8.36 -2.95 17.45
C GLU A 118 9.75 -2.82 18.06
N ALA A 119 10.78 -3.37 17.41
CA ALA A 119 12.16 -3.24 17.87
C ALA A 119 12.67 -1.80 17.79
N ALA A 120 12.33 -1.08 16.71
CA ALA A 120 12.66 0.32 16.54
C ALA A 120 11.98 1.20 17.61
N ALA A 121 10.68 1.02 17.87
CA ALA A 121 9.94 1.75 18.89
C ALA A 121 10.53 1.53 20.30
N ARG A 122 10.87 0.29 20.65
CA ARG A 122 11.56 -0.02 21.93
C ARG A 122 12.92 0.66 22.06
N THR A 123 13.68 0.72 20.96
CA THR A 123 14.99 1.41 20.94
C THR A 123 14.82 2.92 21.08
N LEU A 124 13.73 3.48 20.57
CA LEU A 124 13.40 4.89 20.68
C LEU A 124 12.91 5.30 22.07
N ALA A 125 12.41 4.40 22.91
CA ALA A 125 11.77 4.72 24.17
C ALA A 125 12.55 5.71 25.07
N PRO A 126 13.88 5.62 25.26
CA PRO A 126 14.63 6.58 26.06
C PRO A 126 14.66 8.01 25.46
N LEU A 127 14.50 8.16 24.15
CA LEU A 127 14.55 9.43 23.43
C LEU A 127 13.18 10.06 23.28
N VAL A 128 12.15 9.23 23.06
CA VAL A 128 10.80 9.69 22.71
C VAL A 128 9.88 9.87 23.93
N ALA A 129 10.27 9.34 25.09
CA ALA A 129 9.47 9.44 26.31
C ALA A 129 9.15 10.89 26.68
N GLY A 130 7.85 11.22 26.80
CA GLY A 130 7.35 12.56 27.08
C GLY A 130 7.35 13.52 25.88
N ARG A 131 7.91 13.14 24.73
CA ARG A 131 7.88 13.94 23.50
C ARG A 131 6.53 13.75 22.78
N SER A 132 6.12 14.72 22.00
CA SER A 132 4.87 14.65 21.23
C SER A 132 5.15 14.36 19.77
N VAL A 133 4.45 13.33 19.26
CA VAL A 133 4.58 12.84 17.87
C VAL A 133 3.21 12.83 17.23
N GLY A 134 3.06 13.58 16.14
CA GLY A 134 1.89 13.56 15.29
C GLY A 134 2.09 12.57 14.14
N LEU A 135 1.09 11.74 13.87
CA LEU A 135 1.05 10.82 12.74
C LEU A 135 -0.02 11.29 11.76
N SER A 136 0.36 11.60 10.53
CA SER A 136 -0.54 11.91 9.41
C SER A 136 -0.27 10.89 8.31
N LEU A 137 -0.84 9.72 8.47
CA LEU A 137 -0.64 8.54 7.61
C LEU A 137 -2.00 7.91 7.31
N VAL A 138 -2.09 7.07 6.30
CA VAL A 138 -3.29 6.26 6.02
C VAL A 138 -3.72 5.55 7.31
N LEU A 139 -4.94 5.84 7.80
CA LEU A 139 -5.42 5.34 9.09
C LEU A 139 -6.04 3.94 8.94
N GLU A 140 -5.18 2.95 9.07
CA GLU A 140 -5.47 1.53 8.91
C GLU A 140 -4.76 0.69 10.02
N PRO A 141 -4.94 -0.63 10.11
CA PRO A 141 -4.46 -1.43 11.25
C PRO A 141 -2.97 -1.32 11.55
N LYS A 142 -2.11 -1.21 10.53
CA LYS A 142 -0.65 -1.11 10.72
C LYS A 142 -0.24 0.25 11.29
N THR A 143 -0.89 1.33 10.84
CA THR A 143 -0.71 2.68 11.40
C THR A 143 -1.18 2.74 12.85
N ALA A 144 -2.30 2.06 13.18
CA ALA A 144 -2.73 1.95 14.57
C ALA A 144 -1.72 1.17 15.43
N ALA A 145 -1.14 0.09 14.91
CA ALA A 145 -0.08 -0.64 15.61
C ALA A 145 1.14 0.26 15.87
N LEU A 146 1.60 1.04 14.89
CA LEU A 146 2.67 2.04 15.05
C LEU A 146 2.33 3.06 16.14
N ALA A 147 1.12 3.63 16.12
CA ALA A 147 0.68 4.62 17.10
C ALA A 147 0.69 4.06 18.53
N LEU A 148 0.20 2.82 18.71
CA LEU A 148 0.21 2.12 20.00
C LEU A 148 1.63 1.82 20.47
N MET A 149 2.52 1.33 19.59
CA MET A 149 3.93 1.06 19.93
C MET A 149 4.67 2.34 20.37
N LEU A 150 4.45 3.47 19.70
CA LEU A 150 5.02 4.76 20.09
C LEU A 150 4.47 5.25 21.43
N ALA A 151 3.16 5.10 21.67
CA ALA A 151 2.54 5.46 22.94
C ALA A 151 3.10 4.60 24.09
N GLU A 152 3.27 3.30 23.87
CA GLU A 152 3.91 2.38 24.83
C GLU A 152 5.40 2.70 25.08
N ALA A 153 6.10 3.24 24.06
CA ALA A 153 7.45 3.76 24.22
C ALA A 153 7.51 5.10 25.00
N GLY A 154 6.34 5.63 25.39
CA GLY A 154 6.21 6.84 26.22
C GLY A 154 6.00 8.14 25.45
N ALA A 155 5.80 8.09 24.13
CA ALA A 155 5.43 9.27 23.35
C ALA A 155 4.00 9.72 23.62
N ARG A 156 3.73 11.02 23.51
CA ARG A 156 2.38 11.58 23.42
C ARG A 156 1.97 11.60 21.95
N VAL A 157 1.23 10.59 21.54
CA VAL A 157 0.84 10.39 20.14
C VAL A 157 -0.50 11.05 19.85
N SER A 158 -0.62 11.70 18.70
CA SER A 158 -1.88 12.09 18.07
C SER A 158 -1.92 11.64 16.61
N VAL A 159 -3.10 11.36 16.08
CA VAL A 159 -3.26 10.79 14.74
C VAL A 159 -4.24 11.63 13.92
N PHE A 160 -3.87 11.91 12.67
CA PHE A 160 -4.74 12.50 11.66
C PHE A 160 -4.91 11.51 10.49
N GLY A 161 -6.08 11.51 9.85
CA GLY A 161 -6.36 10.77 8.63
C GLY A 161 -7.31 11.53 7.72
N TRP A 162 -7.04 11.52 6.41
CA TRP A 162 -7.96 12.03 5.40
C TRP A 162 -9.21 11.13 5.32
N ALA A 163 -10.35 11.66 4.88
CA ALA A 163 -11.62 10.92 4.88
C ALA A 163 -11.54 9.63 4.06
N SER A 164 -10.97 9.70 2.84
CA SER A 164 -10.80 8.55 1.94
C SER A 164 -9.78 7.51 2.43
N GLU A 165 -8.96 7.87 3.42
CA GLU A 165 -7.87 7.05 3.96
C GLU A 165 -8.14 6.61 5.40
N THR A 166 -9.37 6.84 5.91
CA THR A 166 -9.74 6.58 7.29
C THR A 166 -10.63 5.35 7.42
N ARG A 167 -10.17 4.37 8.17
CA ARG A 167 -11.01 3.28 8.68
C ARG A 167 -11.57 3.64 10.05
N GLU A 168 -12.89 3.80 10.16
CA GLU A 168 -13.56 4.23 11.39
C GLU A 168 -13.42 3.22 12.54
N ASP A 169 -13.41 1.91 12.25
CA ASP A 169 -13.18 0.87 13.25
C ASP A 169 -11.79 1.02 13.88
N VAL A 170 -10.78 1.34 13.10
CA VAL A 170 -9.40 1.60 13.54
C VAL A 170 -9.33 2.91 14.34
N ALA A 171 -9.95 3.99 13.84
CA ALA A 171 -10.02 5.27 14.53
C ALA A 171 -10.69 5.14 15.93
N ALA A 172 -11.78 4.38 16.00
CA ALA A 172 -12.49 4.10 17.26
C ALA A 172 -11.58 3.37 18.26
N ARG A 173 -10.85 2.35 17.83
CA ARG A 173 -9.91 1.60 18.69
C ARG A 173 -8.78 2.47 19.25
N LEU A 174 -8.23 3.40 18.45
CA LEU A 174 -7.22 4.33 18.92
C LEU A 174 -7.79 5.32 19.94
N ARG A 175 -9.02 5.84 19.71
CA ARG A 175 -9.73 6.71 20.69
C ARG A 175 -9.99 5.97 22.01
N GLU A 176 -10.40 4.69 21.96
CA GLU A 176 -10.57 3.84 23.14
C GLU A 176 -9.24 3.63 23.90
N ALA A 177 -8.12 3.55 23.19
CA ALA A 177 -6.78 3.49 23.78
C ALA A 177 -6.29 4.84 24.34
N GLY A 178 -7.10 5.92 24.25
CA GLY A 178 -6.78 7.24 24.75
C GLY A 178 -5.88 8.08 23.83
N ILE A 179 -5.69 7.66 22.56
CA ILE A 179 -4.94 8.42 21.57
C ILE A 179 -5.90 9.43 20.90
N PRO A 180 -5.59 10.74 20.86
CA PRO A 180 -6.36 11.71 20.11
C PRO A 180 -6.34 11.41 18.62
N VAL A 181 -7.51 11.26 17.99
CA VAL A 181 -7.68 10.96 16.56
C VAL A 181 -8.55 12.04 15.90
N PHE A 182 -7.99 12.69 14.90
CA PHE A 182 -8.57 13.75 14.09
C PHE A 182 -8.88 13.20 12.69
N ALA A 183 -9.87 12.35 12.59
CA ALA A 183 -10.27 11.67 11.35
C ALA A 183 -11.76 11.36 11.38
N ASP A 184 -12.40 11.46 10.21
CA ASP A 184 -13.81 11.15 9.97
C ASP A 184 -13.97 10.77 8.50
N SER A 185 -14.26 9.49 8.22
CA SER A 185 -14.39 8.97 6.85
C SER A 185 -15.57 9.56 6.07
N SER A 186 -16.50 10.24 6.77
CA SER A 186 -17.64 10.93 6.15
C SER A 186 -17.45 12.45 6.02
N ALA A 187 -16.27 12.96 6.40
CA ALA A 187 -16.00 14.40 6.40
C ALA A 187 -16.10 15.01 4.99
N SER A 188 -16.69 16.19 4.91
CA SER A 188 -16.55 17.01 3.70
C SER A 188 -15.12 17.53 3.59
N ARG A 189 -14.73 17.97 2.38
CA ARG A 189 -13.39 18.53 2.15
C ARG A 189 -13.07 19.71 3.08
N GLU A 190 -14.05 20.56 3.37
CA GLU A 190 -13.89 21.66 4.32
C GLU A 190 -13.62 21.13 5.72
N ARG A 191 -14.37 20.09 6.16
CA ARG A 191 -14.20 19.48 7.48
C ARG A 191 -12.86 18.76 7.62
N GLU A 192 -12.37 18.12 6.57
CA GLU A 192 -11.03 17.53 6.57
C GLU A 192 -9.94 18.57 6.88
N TRP A 193 -9.99 19.73 6.23
CA TRP A 193 -9.04 20.82 6.51
C TRP A 193 -9.21 21.45 7.89
N GLU A 194 -10.41 21.44 8.46
CA GLU A 194 -10.63 21.83 9.87
C GLU A 194 -9.97 20.81 10.80
N LEU A 195 -10.19 19.51 10.59
CA LEU A 195 -9.55 18.43 11.36
C LEU A 195 -8.03 18.50 11.28
N ALA A 196 -7.48 18.80 10.09
CA ALA A 196 -6.05 19.00 9.90
C ALA A 196 -5.49 20.15 10.77
N ARG A 197 -6.22 21.28 10.83
CA ARG A 197 -5.84 22.40 11.71
C ARG A 197 -6.00 22.06 13.19
N GLU A 198 -7.07 21.36 13.58
CA GLU A 198 -7.29 20.88 14.95
C GLU A 198 -6.16 19.94 15.40
N PHE A 199 -5.72 19.05 14.50
CA PHE A 199 -4.58 18.17 14.73
C PHE A 199 -3.28 18.96 14.90
N LEU A 200 -2.96 19.87 13.98
CA LEU A 200 -1.76 20.69 14.08
C LEU A 200 -1.77 21.61 15.31
N ALA A 201 -2.97 22.04 15.77
CA ALA A 201 -3.11 22.83 16.99
C ALA A 201 -2.70 22.07 18.27
N GLN A 202 -2.53 20.73 18.22
CA GLN A 202 -1.91 19.94 19.28
C GLN A 202 -0.43 20.29 19.48
N ARG A 203 0.20 20.97 18.51
CA ARG A 203 1.59 21.41 18.55
C ARG A 203 2.56 20.27 18.85
N SER A 204 2.48 19.20 18.08
CA SER A 204 3.43 18.11 18.17
C SER A 204 4.84 18.59 17.87
N GLU A 205 5.83 18.04 18.57
CA GLU A 205 7.26 18.33 18.37
C GLU A 205 7.79 17.67 17.11
N PHE A 206 7.25 16.51 16.76
CA PHE A 206 7.62 15.77 15.55
C PHE A 206 6.37 15.37 14.76
N LEU A 207 6.51 15.35 13.42
CA LEU A 207 5.44 14.98 12.51
C LEU A 207 5.94 13.90 11.54
N LEU A 208 5.26 12.76 11.52
CA LEU A 208 5.41 11.75 10.46
C LEU A 208 4.23 11.91 9.50
N ASP A 209 4.52 12.34 8.27
CA ASP A 209 3.51 12.78 7.30
C ASP A 209 3.56 11.96 6.02
N ASP A 210 2.42 11.76 5.40
CA ASP A 210 2.24 11.18 4.09
C ASP A 210 1.64 12.23 3.14
N GLY A 211 2.31 12.46 2.01
CA GLY A 211 1.90 13.44 1.01
C GLY A 211 2.30 14.88 1.32
N SER A 212 3.01 15.13 2.41
CA SER A 212 3.52 16.43 2.87
C SER A 212 2.45 17.53 3.06
N HIS A 213 1.18 17.13 3.13
CA HIS A 213 0.08 18.08 3.27
C HIS A 213 0.14 18.82 4.61
N LEU A 214 0.40 18.11 5.70
CA LEU A 214 0.45 18.66 7.05
C LEU A 214 1.78 19.39 7.29
N ILE A 215 2.90 18.90 6.75
CA ILE A 215 4.18 19.65 6.76
C ILE A 215 4.00 21.02 6.14
N ARG A 216 3.41 21.09 4.93
CA ARG A 216 3.20 22.37 4.23
C ARG A 216 2.17 23.26 4.93
N LEU A 217 1.07 22.67 5.45
CA LEU A 217 0.07 23.43 6.20
C LEU A 217 0.64 24.01 7.49
N ALA A 218 1.54 23.30 8.18
CA ALA A 218 2.22 23.80 9.39
C ALA A 218 3.08 25.05 9.11
N HIS A 219 3.55 25.25 7.87
CA HIS A 219 4.29 26.43 7.44
C HIS A 219 3.39 27.64 7.13
N ASP A 220 2.08 27.45 6.98
CA ASP A 220 1.10 28.54 6.85
C ASP A 220 0.79 29.08 8.26
N THR A 221 1.56 30.09 8.67
CA THR A 221 1.44 30.70 10.01
C THR A 221 0.14 31.47 10.23
N ASP A 222 -0.56 31.85 9.17
CA ASP A 222 -1.87 32.48 9.27
C ASP A 222 -2.96 31.44 9.53
N ALA A 223 -2.89 30.30 8.85
CA ALA A 223 -3.82 29.18 9.04
C ALA A 223 -3.53 28.37 10.32
N CYS A 224 -2.25 28.25 10.71
CA CYS A 224 -1.78 27.41 11.82
C CYS A 224 -0.81 28.19 12.75
N PRO A 225 -1.29 29.21 13.49
CA PRO A 225 -0.41 30.07 14.28
C PRO A 225 0.29 29.32 15.42
N GLY A 226 1.61 29.50 15.53
CA GLY A 226 2.46 28.93 16.57
C GLY A 226 2.69 27.41 16.47
N VAL A 227 2.24 26.75 15.39
CA VAL A 227 2.53 25.33 15.14
C VAL A 227 4.00 25.14 14.82
N LEU A 228 4.51 25.96 13.90
CA LEU A 228 5.90 25.88 13.45
C LEU A 228 6.92 26.14 14.58
N ASP A 229 6.55 26.98 15.57
CA ASP A 229 7.41 27.26 16.73
C ASP A 229 7.58 26.04 17.66
N ALA A 230 6.64 25.12 17.64
CA ALA A 230 6.69 23.89 18.44
C ALA A 230 7.31 22.71 17.66
N LEU A 231 7.26 22.76 16.32
CA LEU A 231 7.66 21.66 15.47
C LEU A 231 9.18 21.61 15.32
N VAL A 232 9.83 20.60 15.90
CA VAL A 232 11.27 20.39 15.87
C VAL A 232 11.71 19.81 14.51
N GLY A 233 10.91 18.91 13.93
CA GLY A 233 11.18 18.33 12.63
C GLY A 233 10.08 17.38 12.16
N ALA A 234 10.20 16.95 10.92
CA ALA A 234 9.24 16.04 10.30
C ALA A 234 9.93 14.97 9.46
N ALA A 235 9.18 13.94 9.08
CA ALA A 235 9.59 12.92 8.12
C ALA A 235 8.48 12.68 7.10
N GLU A 236 8.85 12.59 5.81
CA GLU A 236 7.91 12.42 4.71
C GLU A 236 8.00 11.00 4.13
N GLU A 237 6.84 10.32 4.08
CA GLU A 237 6.69 8.91 3.72
C GLU A 237 6.74 8.63 2.21
N THR A 238 6.29 9.56 1.37
CA THR A 238 5.93 9.26 -0.02
C THR A 238 6.68 10.06 -1.07
N THR A 239 6.85 9.47 -2.26
CA THR A 239 7.42 10.15 -3.44
C THR A 239 6.61 11.39 -3.81
N SER A 240 5.27 11.29 -3.76
CA SER A 240 4.35 12.39 -4.07
C SER A 240 4.49 13.56 -3.10
N GLY A 241 4.75 13.26 -1.84
CA GLY A 241 4.98 14.27 -0.80
C GLY A 241 6.36 14.91 -0.87
N LEU A 242 7.40 14.16 -1.18
CA LEU A 242 8.75 14.72 -1.33
C LEU A 242 8.89 15.67 -2.52
N ARG A 243 8.15 15.40 -3.61
CA ARG A 243 8.26 16.19 -4.83
C ARG A 243 7.99 17.69 -4.61
N PRO A 244 6.87 18.11 -3.97
CA PRO A 244 6.66 19.52 -3.65
C PRO A 244 7.66 20.05 -2.61
N LEU A 245 8.14 19.23 -1.67
CA LEU A 245 9.09 19.69 -0.64
C LEU A 245 10.46 20.05 -1.19
N ARG A 246 10.88 19.48 -2.33
CA ARG A 246 12.18 19.80 -2.97
C ARG A 246 12.32 21.26 -3.38
N SER A 247 11.22 21.98 -3.59
CA SER A 247 11.21 23.42 -3.94
C SER A 247 10.50 24.28 -2.88
N PHE A 248 10.05 23.68 -1.80
CA PHE A 248 9.33 24.37 -0.73
C PHE A 248 10.33 25.03 0.25
N ASP A 249 9.99 26.22 0.76
CA ASP A 249 10.81 26.94 1.77
C ASP A 249 10.58 26.32 3.15
N LEU A 250 11.29 25.23 3.43
CA LEU A 250 11.23 24.51 4.70
C LEU A 250 11.95 25.30 5.80
N ARG A 251 11.24 25.57 6.89
CA ARG A 251 11.76 26.28 8.08
C ARG A 251 12.09 25.33 9.24
N ILE A 252 11.97 24.03 9.02
CA ILE A 252 12.34 22.94 9.92
C ILE A 252 13.12 21.87 9.13
N PRO A 253 13.91 21.01 9.80
CA PRO A 253 14.45 19.82 9.15
C PRO A 253 13.34 18.81 8.83
N VAL A 254 13.39 18.25 7.62
CA VAL A 254 12.49 17.20 7.16
C VAL A 254 13.30 16.04 6.61
N LEU A 255 13.12 14.83 7.12
CA LEU A 255 13.75 13.62 6.61
C LEU A 255 12.95 13.05 5.42
N ALA A 256 13.66 12.76 4.32
CA ALA A 256 13.10 12.12 3.13
C ALA A 256 13.01 10.59 3.34
N SER A 257 12.11 10.13 4.20
CA SER A 257 11.94 8.70 4.50
C SER A 257 11.65 7.86 3.25
N ASN A 258 10.87 8.41 2.29
CA ASN A 258 10.61 7.72 1.03
C ASN A 258 11.87 7.37 0.26
N ASP A 259 12.92 8.21 0.31
CA ASP A 259 14.12 8.03 -0.50
C ASP A 259 15.10 7.01 0.11
N ALA A 260 14.84 6.52 1.32
CA ALA A 260 15.53 5.38 1.91
C ALA A 260 15.36 4.14 1.02
N ARG A 261 16.44 3.42 0.75
CA ARG A 261 16.44 2.26 -0.15
C ARG A 261 15.59 1.10 0.39
N SER A 262 15.60 0.91 1.73
CA SER A 262 14.79 -0.10 2.40
C SER A 262 13.29 0.24 2.37
N LYS A 263 12.90 1.48 2.05
CA LYS A 263 11.52 1.87 1.80
C LYS A 263 11.19 1.80 0.30
N THR A 264 11.82 2.62 -0.53
CA THR A 264 11.38 2.82 -1.92
C THR A 264 11.49 1.58 -2.80
N LEU A 265 12.53 0.76 -2.62
CA LEU A 265 12.72 -0.46 -3.41
C LEU A 265 11.74 -1.58 -3.05
N PHE A 266 11.12 -1.53 -1.88
CA PHE A 266 10.23 -2.58 -1.37
C PHE A 266 8.77 -2.13 -1.34
N ASP A 267 8.49 -1.01 -0.69
CA ASP A 267 7.13 -0.49 -0.54
C ASP A 267 6.52 -0.16 -1.90
N ASN A 268 7.20 0.65 -2.69
CA ASN A 268 6.67 1.09 -3.97
C ASN A 268 6.57 -0.05 -5.00
N ALA A 269 7.54 -0.98 -5.04
CA ALA A 269 7.56 -2.04 -6.05
C ALA A 269 6.76 -3.29 -5.63
N TYR A 270 7.03 -3.83 -4.45
CA TYR A 270 6.39 -5.09 -4.01
C TYR A 270 5.08 -4.83 -3.29
N GLY A 271 5.05 -3.85 -2.37
CA GLY A 271 3.88 -3.51 -1.60
C GLY A 271 2.74 -3.01 -2.47
N THR A 272 2.96 -1.87 -3.14
CA THR A 272 1.95 -1.23 -3.99
C THR A 272 1.58 -2.11 -5.19
N GLY A 273 2.56 -2.80 -5.79
CA GLY A 273 2.29 -3.73 -6.89
C GLY A 273 1.34 -4.86 -6.47
N GLN A 274 1.59 -5.51 -5.33
CA GLN A 274 0.71 -6.58 -4.82
C GLN A 274 -0.65 -6.04 -4.39
N SER A 275 -0.69 -4.97 -3.57
CA SER A 275 -1.93 -4.44 -3.02
C SER A 275 -2.87 -3.90 -4.09
N CYS A 276 -2.35 -3.22 -5.11
CA CYS A 276 -3.15 -2.78 -6.25
C CYS A 276 -3.78 -3.98 -6.97
N TRP A 277 -3.01 -5.00 -7.32
CA TRP A 277 -3.56 -6.14 -8.05
C TRP A 277 -4.56 -6.95 -7.23
N THR A 278 -4.33 -7.16 -5.93
CA THR A 278 -5.31 -7.85 -5.09
C THR A 278 -6.62 -7.07 -5.00
N THR A 279 -6.56 -5.75 -4.84
CA THR A 279 -7.73 -4.88 -4.80
C THR A 279 -8.44 -4.81 -6.16
N ILE A 280 -7.70 -4.64 -7.26
CA ILE A 280 -8.29 -4.66 -8.62
C ILE A 280 -9.07 -5.94 -8.83
N LEU A 281 -8.48 -7.12 -8.53
CA LEU A 281 -9.14 -8.40 -8.71
C LEU A 281 -10.42 -8.53 -7.88
N ASP A 282 -10.41 -8.03 -6.64
CA ASP A 282 -11.60 -8.06 -5.78
C ASP A 282 -12.73 -7.18 -6.32
N LEU A 283 -12.42 -6.04 -6.96
CA LEU A 283 -13.42 -5.15 -7.56
C LEU A 283 -13.94 -5.62 -8.91
N ILE A 284 -13.08 -6.20 -9.76
CA ILE A 284 -13.51 -6.62 -11.11
C ILE A 284 -14.14 -8.01 -11.14
N ASP A 285 -13.85 -8.84 -10.14
CA ASP A 285 -14.38 -10.20 -9.99
C ASP A 285 -14.73 -10.51 -8.51
N PRO A 286 -15.68 -9.77 -7.90
CA PRO A 286 -15.99 -9.89 -6.48
C PRO A 286 -16.51 -11.26 -6.07
N ARG A 287 -17.05 -12.05 -7.03
CA ARG A 287 -17.57 -13.41 -6.79
C ARG A 287 -16.54 -14.50 -7.05
N GLY A 288 -15.37 -14.15 -7.58
CA GLY A 288 -14.34 -15.14 -7.89
C GLY A 288 -14.77 -16.17 -8.91
N VAL A 289 -15.47 -15.77 -9.96
CA VAL A 289 -16.04 -16.70 -10.95
C VAL A 289 -15.26 -16.74 -12.26
N GLY A 290 -14.22 -15.90 -12.42
CA GLY A 290 -13.42 -15.80 -13.62
C GLY A 290 -11.94 -15.54 -13.35
N ALA A 291 -11.11 -15.73 -14.37
CA ALA A 291 -9.70 -15.27 -14.39
C ALA A 291 -9.62 -13.95 -15.17
N PRO A 292 -10.08 -12.83 -14.58
CA PRO A 292 -10.46 -11.63 -15.34
C PRO A 292 -9.27 -10.95 -16.01
N VAL A 293 -8.03 -11.30 -15.63
CA VAL A 293 -6.79 -10.66 -16.09
C VAL A 293 -6.00 -11.56 -17.04
N ALA A 294 -6.18 -12.90 -16.98
CA ALA A 294 -5.47 -13.83 -17.86
C ALA A 294 -5.81 -13.57 -19.34
N GLY A 295 -4.79 -13.27 -20.14
CA GLY A 295 -4.92 -12.92 -21.56
C GLY A 295 -5.42 -11.49 -21.82
N MET A 296 -5.70 -10.69 -20.78
CA MET A 296 -6.09 -9.28 -20.94
C MET A 296 -4.90 -8.43 -21.37
N SER A 297 -5.13 -7.51 -22.30
CA SER A 297 -4.16 -6.44 -22.61
C SER A 297 -4.19 -5.38 -21.50
N VAL A 298 -3.11 -5.30 -20.73
CA VAL A 298 -2.95 -4.34 -19.64
C VAL A 298 -1.88 -3.33 -19.99
N VAL A 299 -2.21 -2.07 -19.94
CA VAL A 299 -1.26 -0.95 -20.17
C VAL A 299 -0.88 -0.36 -18.81
N VAL A 300 0.40 -0.42 -18.49
CA VAL A 300 0.98 0.22 -17.30
C VAL A 300 1.68 1.50 -17.73
N ILE A 301 1.18 2.64 -17.23
CA ILE A 301 1.69 3.97 -17.56
C ILE A 301 2.62 4.41 -16.43
N GLY A 302 3.90 4.61 -16.78
CA GLY A 302 5.02 4.80 -15.84
C GLY A 302 5.74 3.50 -15.52
N TYR A 303 7.08 3.52 -15.51
CA TYR A 303 7.94 2.37 -15.17
C TYR A 303 8.95 2.74 -14.07
N GLY A 304 8.50 3.55 -13.10
CA GLY A 304 9.14 3.71 -11.79
C GLY A 304 8.92 2.46 -10.93
N ASP A 305 9.21 2.54 -9.64
CA ASP A 305 9.11 1.38 -8.75
C ASP A 305 7.67 0.83 -8.69
N VAL A 306 6.65 1.67 -8.58
CA VAL A 306 5.23 1.25 -8.59
C VAL A 306 4.87 0.59 -9.92
N GLY A 307 5.21 1.21 -11.05
CA GLY A 307 4.90 0.67 -12.38
C GLY A 307 5.58 -0.67 -12.66
N ARG A 308 6.82 -0.85 -12.21
CA ARG A 308 7.54 -2.13 -12.28
C ARG A 308 6.83 -3.22 -11.49
N GLY A 309 6.35 -2.89 -10.29
CA GLY A 309 5.54 -3.80 -9.48
C GLY A 309 4.24 -4.19 -10.17
N CYS A 310 3.48 -3.20 -10.68
CA CYS A 310 2.24 -3.43 -11.41
C CYS A 310 2.45 -4.30 -12.66
N ALA A 311 3.49 -4.03 -13.45
CA ALA A 311 3.81 -4.81 -14.64
C ALA A 311 4.16 -6.26 -14.30
N ARG A 312 5.02 -6.47 -13.30
CA ARG A 312 5.46 -7.80 -12.85
C ARG A 312 4.30 -8.66 -12.34
N PHE A 313 3.46 -8.13 -11.44
CA PHE A 313 2.37 -8.90 -10.88
C PHE A 313 1.23 -9.10 -11.88
N GLY A 314 0.97 -8.13 -12.77
CA GLY A 314 0.04 -8.31 -13.89
C GLY A 314 0.45 -9.45 -14.80
N ALA A 315 1.72 -9.52 -15.17
CA ALA A 315 2.27 -10.62 -15.97
C ALA A 315 2.19 -11.97 -15.23
N ALA A 316 2.45 -11.99 -13.91
CA ALA A 316 2.30 -13.20 -13.08
C ALA A 316 0.85 -13.71 -13.05
N LEU A 317 -0.14 -12.82 -13.17
CA LEU A 317 -1.56 -13.14 -13.29
C LEU A 317 -1.97 -13.56 -14.73
N GLY A 318 -1.03 -13.56 -15.68
CA GLY A 318 -1.25 -13.95 -17.06
C GLY A 318 -1.72 -12.83 -17.99
N ALA A 319 -1.59 -11.56 -17.59
CA ALA A 319 -1.87 -10.42 -18.47
C ALA A 319 -0.80 -10.26 -19.56
N HIS A 320 -1.21 -9.71 -20.71
CA HIS A 320 -0.31 -9.18 -21.71
C HIS A 320 0.00 -7.72 -21.39
N VAL A 321 1.14 -7.49 -20.72
CA VAL A 321 1.51 -6.16 -20.23
C VAL A 321 2.25 -5.38 -21.30
N THR A 322 1.80 -4.14 -21.56
CA THR A 322 2.50 -3.12 -22.34
C THR A 322 2.82 -1.94 -21.42
N VAL A 323 4.05 -1.50 -21.42
CA VAL A 323 4.52 -0.34 -20.63
C VAL A 323 4.53 0.92 -21.51
N VAL A 324 4.05 2.01 -20.96
CA VAL A 324 4.16 3.36 -21.51
C VAL A 324 5.07 4.17 -20.59
N GLU A 325 6.21 4.65 -21.10
CA GLU A 325 7.18 5.37 -20.30
C GLU A 325 7.83 6.49 -21.14
N LEU A 326 8.00 7.67 -20.55
CA LEU A 326 8.59 8.84 -21.19
C LEU A 326 10.12 8.89 -21.04
N ASP A 327 10.64 8.36 -19.92
CA ASP A 327 12.09 8.25 -19.71
C ASP A 327 12.64 7.10 -20.55
N PRO A 328 13.51 7.38 -21.52
CA PRO A 328 14.04 6.35 -22.43
C PRO A 328 14.88 5.29 -21.69
N VAL A 329 15.48 5.62 -20.55
CA VAL A 329 16.25 4.65 -19.76
C VAL A 329 15.30 3.66 -19.09
N ARG A 330 14.22 4.12 -18.51
CA ARG A 330 13.18 3.26 -17.91
C ARG A 330 12.42 2.46 -18.96
N ALA A 331 12.12 3.07 -20.10
CA ALA A 331 11.52 2.36 -21.23
C ALA A 331 12.42 1.20 -21.74
N LEU A 332 13.73 1.45 -21.84
CA LEU A 332 14.69 0.41 -22.16
C LEU A 332 14.76 -0.68 -21.10
N GLN A 333 14.70 -0.30 -19.81
CA GLN A 333 14.64 -1.26 -18.70
C GLN A 333 13.39 -2.15 -18.82
N ALA A 334 12.21 -1.56 -19.07
CA ALA A 334 10.96 -2.31 -19.25
C ALA A 334 11.09 -3.34 -20.39
N SER A 335 11.71 -2.94 -21.51
CA SER A 335 11.98 -3.85 -22.64
C SER A 335 12.93 -5.00 -22.26
N MET A 336 13.99 -4.72 -21.47
CA MET A 336 14.92 -5.75 -20.99
C MET A 336 14.29 -6.67 -19.95
N ASP A 337 13.33 -6.17 -19.17
CA ASP A 337 12.54 -6.96 -18.23
C ASP A 337 11.48 -7.84 -18.95
N GLY A 338 11.39 -7.74 -20.28
CA GLY A 338 10.56 -8.60 -21.13
C GLY A 338 9.17 -8.03 -21.46
N PHE A 339 8.92 -6.76 -21.15
CA PHE A 339 7.65 -6.11 -21.47
C PHE A 339 7.66 -5.44 -22.84
N ALA A 340 6.52 -5.43 -23.52
CA ALA A 340 6.32 -4.56 -24.66
C ALA A 340 6.35 -3.09 -24.23
N VAL A 341 6.92 -2.22 -25.04
CA VAL A 341 6.93 -0.77 -24.82
C VAL A 341 6.29 -0.10 -26.04
N ALA A 342 5.36 0.82 -25.80
CA ALA A 342 4.64 1.55 -26.86
C ALA A 342 4.34 2.99 -26.44
N SER A 343 3.90 3.80 -27.37
CA SER A 343 3.28 5.09 -27.06
C SER A 343 1.93 4.90 -26.37
N LEU A 344 1.48 5.90 -25.62
CA LEU A 344 0.16 5.85 -24.95
C LEU A 344 -0.97 5.72 -25.97
N GLU A 345 -0.87 6.42 -27.09
CA GLU A 345 -1.88 6.40 -28.15
C GLU A 345 -2.05 4.98 -28.75
N GLU A 346 -0.94 4.32 -29.06
CA GLU A 346 -0.95 2.96 -29.60
C GLU A 346 -1.45 1.93 -28.60
N ALA A 347 -0.97 2.02 -27.34
CA ALA A 347 -1.30 1.07 -26.29
C ALA A 347 -2.78 1.20 -25.85
N ALA A 348 -3.29 2.41 -25.68
CA ALA A 348 -4.65 2.66 -25.23
C ALA A 348 -5.71 2.10 -26.19
N ALA A 349 -5.46 2.11 -27.49
CA ALA A 349 -6.41 1.64 -28.49
C ALA A 349 -6.78 0.13 -28.39
N SER A 350 -5.96 -0.67 -27.71
CA SER A 350 -6.22 -2.09 -27.49
C SER A 350 -6.29 -2.50 -26.01
N ALA A 351 -6.29 -1.52 -25.11
CA ALA A 351 -6.24 -1.77 -23.68
C ALA A 351 -7.55 -2.36 -23.13
N GLY A 352 -7.49 -3.51 -22.51
CA GLY A 352 -8.53 -4.01 -21.61
C GLY A 352 -8.49 -3.31 -20.25
N MET A 353 -7.29 -2.84 -19.85
CA MET A 353 -7.07 -2.09 -18.62
C MET A 353 -5.95 -1.06 -18.81
N LEU A 354 -6.17 0.15 -18.29
CA LEU A 354 -5.18 1.22 -18.15
C LEU A 354 -4.88 1.41 -16.67
N ILE A 355 -3.62 1.28 -16.28
CA ILE A 355 -3.15 1.50 -14.89
C ILE A 355 -2.14 2.65 -14.93
N SER A 356 -2.47 3.79 -14.31
CA SER A 356 -1.49 4.84 -14.08
C SER A 356 -0.68 4.54 -12.81
N ALA A 357 0.64 4.71 -12.90
CA ALA A 357 1.61 4.47 -11.82
C ALA A 357 2.70 5.55 -11.82
N THR A 358 2.32 6.80 -12.11
CA THR A 358 3.26 7.89 -12.35
C THR A 358 3.37 8.88 -11.18
N GLY A 359 2.30 9.02 -10.40
CA GLY A 359 2.20 10.10 -9.42
C GLY A 359 2.15 11.49 -10.06
N GLU A 360 1.73 11.60 -11.33
CA GLU A 360 1.60 12.85 -12.10
C GLU A 360 0.18 13.02 -12.62
N ARG A 361 -0.30 14.26 -12.62
CA ARG A 361 -1.65 14.58 -13.11
C ARG A 361 -1.77 14.34 -14.61
N SER A 362 -2.98 13.96 -15.04
CA SER A 362 -3.39 13.83 -16.45
C SER A 362 -2.54 12.86 -17.28
N THR A 363 -1.99 11.82 -16.65
CA THR A 363 -1.24 10.77 -17.35
C THR A 363 -2.12 9.77 -18.09
N ILE A 364 -3.41 9.68 -17.73
CA ILE A 364 -4.47 9.12 -18.57
C ILE A 364 -5.34 10.30 -19.05
N PRO A 365 -4.96 10.99 -20.13
CA PRO A 365 -5.67 12.13 -20.67
C PRO A 365 -6.99 11.72 -21.35
N LEU A 366 -7.85 12.69 -21.65
CA LEU A 366 -9.11 12.45 -22.36
C LEU A 366 -8.89 11.66 -23.67
N SER A 367 -7.84 11.95 -24.42
CA SER A 367 -7.51 11.24 -25.66
C SER A 367 -7.27 9.73 -25.46
N ALA A 368 -6.65 9.33 -24.34
CA ALA A 368 -6.48 7.92 -24.00
C ALA A 368 -7.82 7.25 -23.62
N LEU A 369 -8.67 7.97 -22.87
CA LEU A 369 -10.04 7.52 -22.57
C LEU A 369 -10.88 7.37 -23.85
N GLU A 370 -10.70 8.29 -24.82
CA GLU A 370 -11.36 8.22 -26.14
C GLU A 370 -10.84 7.06 -27.00
N ALA A 371 -9.55 6.74 -26.93
CA ALA A 371 -8.94 5.64 -27.68
C ALA A 371 -9.31 4.27 -27.11
N ALA A 372 -9.44 4.15 -25.78
CA ALA A 372 -9.68 2.89 -25.11
C ALA A 372 -10.98 2.20 -25.58
N PRO A 373 -10.98 0.87 -25.75
CA PRO A 373 -12.18 0.11 -26.12
C PRO A 373 -13.31 0.24 -25.09
N GLY A 374 -14.55 0.10 -25.54
CA GLY A 374 -15.70 0.01 -24.64
C GLY A 374 -15.55 -1.16 -23.66
N GLY A 375 -15.83 -0.90 -22.39
CA GLY A 375 -15.64 -1.87 -21.29
C GLY A 375 -14.25 -1.89 -20.67
N ALA A 376 -13.28 -1.14 -21.22
CA ALA A 376 -11.94 -1.04 -20.63
C ALA A 376 -12.00 -0.51 -19.19
N ILE A 377 -11.08 -0.98 -18.36
CA ILE A 377 -10.93 -0.60 -16.96
C ILE A 377 -9.88 0.49 -16.85
N VAL A 378 -10.12 1.49 -16.02
CA VAL A 378 -9.21 2.60 -15.75
C VAL A 378 -9.00 2.69 -14.26
N THR A 379 -7.73 2.71 -13.82
CA THR A 379 -7.36 2.74 -12.41
C THR A 379 -6.01 3.42 -12.17
N VAL A 380 -5.75 3.81 -10.94
CA VAL A 380 -4.49 4.42 -10.50
C VAL A 380 -3.86 3.56 -9.40
N ALA A 381 -2.59 3.27 -9.54
CA ALA A 381 -1.82 2.51 -8.57
C ALA A 381 -1.03 3.46 -7.64
N GLY A 382 -1.49 3.64 -6.41
CA GLY A 382 -0.79 4.37 -5.35
C GLY A 382 -0.44 5.83 -5.65
N GLY A 383 -1.12 6.45 -6.58
CA GLY A 383 -0.76 7.74 -7.14
C GLY A 383 -1.39 8.95 -6.48
N VAL A 384 -1.52 10.02 -7.26
CA VAL A 384 -2.13 11.28 -6.84
C VAL A 384 -3.48 11.48 -7.50
N ASN A 385 -4.33 12.28 -6.87
CA ASN A 385 -5.63 12.65 -7.45
C ASN A 385 -5.44 13.40 -8.78
N GLY A 386 -6.21 13.00 -9.79
CA GLY A 386 -6.19 13.62 -11.11
C GLY A 386 -5.16 13.04 -12.09
N GLU A 387 -4.61 11.84 -11.84
CA GLU A 387 -3.87 11.09 -12.86
C GLU A 387 -4.77 10.71 -14.03
N VAL A 388 -6.05 10.40 -13.77
CA VAL A 388 -7.07 10.24 -14.79
C VAL A 388 -7.77 11.58 -15.00
N SER A 389 -7.87 12.05 -16.25
CA SER A 389 -8.50 13.33 -16.60
C SER A 389 -10.05 13.25 -16.57
N ILE A 390 -10.61 12.87 -15.41
CA ILE A 390 -12.07 12.75 -15.22
C ILE A 390 -12.77 14.11 -15.40
N ASP A 391 -12.22 15.17 -14.79
CA ASP A 391 -12.81 16.52 -14.89
C ASP A 391 -12.85 17.00 -16.35
N GLU A 392 -11.80 16.73 -17.13
CA GLU A 392 -11.74 17.05 -18.54
C GLU A 392 -12.77 16.23 -19.34
N ALA A 393 -12.91 14.94 -19.03
CA ALA A 393 -13.93 14.09 -19.64
C ALA A 393 -15.34 14.61 -19.34
N VAL A 394 -15.65 14.98 -18.10
CA VAL A 394 -16.93 15.56 -17.70
C VAL A 394 -17.18 16.90 -18.43
N ALA A 395 -16.16 17.76 -18.53
CA ALA A 395 -16.25 19.00 -19.30
C ALA A 395 -16.51 18.74 -20.81
N ALA A 396 -16.03 17.60 -21.34
CA ALA A 396 -16.31 17.12 -22.69
C ALA A 396 -17.64 16.34 -22.82
N SER A 397 -18.53 16.48 -21.84
CA SER A 397 -19.87 15.87 -21.80
C SER A 397 -19.89 14.35 -21.62
N TRP A 398 -18.82 13.78 -21.04
CA TRP A 398 -18.88 12.43 -20.52
C TRP A 398 -19.64 12.43 -19.18
N VAL A 399 -20.31 11.34 -18.88
CA VAL A 399 -21.11 11.18 -17.66
C VAL A 399 -20.51 10.08 -16.80
N MET A 400 -20.13 10.44 -15.58
CA MET A 400 -19.73 9.44 -14.56
C MET A 400 -20.94 9.08 -13.71
N ALA A 401 -21.24 7.81 -13.57
CA ALA A 401 -22.34 7.27 -12.81
C ALA A 401 -21.84 6.21 -11.82
N GLU A 402 -22.47 6.17 -10.65
CA GLU A 402 -22.23 5.11 -9.67
C GLU A 402 -22.72 3.77 -10.23
N SER A 403 -22.04 2.70 -9.83
CA SER A 403 -22.48 1.33 -10.08
C SER A 403 -23.13 0.73 -8.82
N GLY A 404 -23.38 -0.56 -8.80
CA GLY A 404 -23.83 -1.27 -7.60
C GLY A 404 -22.75 -1.43 -6.52
N ASP A 405 -21.50 -1.14 -6.85
CA ASP A 405 -20.34 -1.12 -5.96
C ASP A 405 -19.82 0.33 -5.83
N PRO A 406 -19.69 0.89 -4.62
CA PRO A 406 -19.26 2.29 -4.43
C PRO A 406 -17.82 2.55 -4.95
N HIS A 407 -16.99 1.52 -5.06
CA HIS A 407 -15.62 1.58 -5.55
C HIS A 407 -15.50 1.45 -7.07
N VAL A 408 -16.61 1.25 -7.79
CA VAL A 408 -16.62 1.06 -9.25
C VAL A 408 -17.60 2.03 -9.89
N GLN A 409 -17.11 2.92 -10.75
CA GLN A 409 -17.95 3.86 -11.51
C GLN A 409 -17.98 3.47 -12.98
N THR A 410 -19.03 3.94 -13.68
CA THR A 410 -19.14 3.87 -15.13
C THR A 410 -18.96 5.25 -15.71
N LEU A 411 -17.98 5.43 -16.59
CA LEU A 411 -17.75 6.66 -17.33
C LEU A 411 -18.26 6.50 -18.77
N THR A 412 -19.28 7.23 -19.16
CA THR A 412 -19.97 7.10 -20.46
C THR A 412 -19.65 8.30 -21.34
N SER A 413 -19.12 8.06 -22.54
CA SER A 413 -18.88 9.09 -23.55
C SER A 413 -20.18 9.62 -24.21
N PRO A 414 -20.13 10.77 -24.87
CA PRO A 414 -21.27 11.27 -25.67
C PRO A 414 -21.73 10.31 -26.78
N SER A 415 -20.84 9.44 -27.27
CA SER A 415 -21.18 8.40 -28.26
C SER A 415 -21.79 7.13 -27.66
N GLY A 416 -21.94 7.05 -26.33
CA GLY A 416 -22.47 5.88 -25.62
C GLY A 416 -21.44 4.81 -25.31
N LYS A 417 -20.13 5.02 -25.57
CA LYS A 417 -19.07 4.13 -25.13
C LYS A 417 -18.90 4.23 -23.62
N THR A 418 -18.81 3.10 -22.93
CA THR A 418 -18.63 3.04 -21.47
C THR A 418 -17.25 2.53 -21.10
N LEU A 419 -16.64 3.11 -20.06
CA LEU A 419 -15.45 2.63 -19.38
C LEU A 419 -15.79 2.34 -17.92
N ARG A 420 -15.06 1.42 -17.28
CA ARG A 420 -15.14 1.17 -15.85
C ARG A 420 -13.99 1.93 -15.17
N VAL A 421 -14.30 2.86 -14.30
CA VAL A 421 -13.31 3.60 -13.52
C VAL A 421 -13.34 3.04 -12.10
N LEU A 422 -12.19 2.62 -11.58
CA LEU A 422 -12.07 2.15 -10.20
C LEU A 422 -11.69 3.35 -9.32
N GLU A 423 -12.32 3.42 -8.13
CA GLU A 423 -12.07 4.47 -7.13
C GLU A 423 -12.09 5.89 -7.70
N ARG A 424 -12.99 6.17 -8.62
CA ARG A 424 -13.11 7.49 -9.26
C ARG A 424 -11.78 7.99 -9.89
N GLY A 425 -10.81 7.11 -10.12
CA GLY A 425 -9.47 7.44 -10.59
C GLY A 425 -8.50 7.88 -9.48
N GLU A 426 -8.77 7.52 -8.23
CA GLU A 426 -7.87 7.69 -7.09
C GLU A 426 -7.02 6.43 -6.85
N GLY A 427 -6.05 6.50 -5.93
CA GLY A 427 -5.12 5.41 -5.64
C GLY A 427 -5.79 4.19 -5.01
N ILE A 428 -5.93 3.12 -5.76
CA ILE A 428 -6.81 1.99 -5.46
C ILE A 428 -6.42 1.16 -4.24
N ASN A 429 -5.13 1.06 -3.91
CA ASN A 429 -4.64 0.12 -2.90
C ASN A 429 -5.01 0.50 -1.47
N TYR A 430 -5.25 1.77 -1.18
CA TYR A 430 -5.61 2.26 0.15
C TYR A 430 -7.02 2.83 0.26
N THR A 431 -7.67 3.21 -0.86
CA THR A 431 -9.06 3.69 -0.84
C THR A 431 -10.08 2.54 -0.87
N ALA A 432 -9.81 1.48 -1.63
CA ALA A 432 -10.66 0.28 -1.72
C ALA A 432 -10.03 -0.96 -1.08
N GLY A 433 -8.72 -0.92 -0.79
CA GLY A 433 -7.96 -2.00 -0.16
C GLY A 433 -7.49 -1.66 1.25
N GLU A 434 -6.76 -2.58 1.87
CA GLU A 434 -6.17 -2.41 3.19
C GLU A 434 -4.71 -1.89 3.12
N GLY A 435 -4.35 -1.24 2.01
CA GLY A 435 -3.00 -0.74 1.77
C GLY A 435 -1.96 -1.84 1.54
N ASN A 436 -0.70 -1.47 1.65
CA ASN A 436 0.42 -2.38 1.39
C ASN A 436 0.52 -3.47 2.46
N PRO A 437 1.11 -4.64 2.11
CA PRO A 437 1.27 -5.77 3.04
C PRO A 437 1.97 -5.41 4.34
N ILE A 438 1.64 -6.13 5.41
CA ILE A 438 2.12 -5.85 6.78
C ILE A 438 3.65 -5.81 6.83
N GLU A 439 4.35 -6.77 6.23
CA GLU A 439 5.82 -6.83 6.26
C GLU A 439 6.47 -5.65 5.52
N ILE A 440 5.79 -5.14 4.51
CA ILE A 440 6.22 -3.95 3.77
C ILE A 440 6.07 -2.71 4.65
N MET A 441 4.91 -2.54 5.28
CA MET A 441 4.68 -1.41 6.19
C MET A 441 5.54 -1.50 7.45
N ASP A 442 5.89 -2.70 7.90
CA ASP A 442 6.85 -2.90 8.99
C ASP A 442 8.23 -2.31 8.66
N MET A 443 8.71 -2.51 7.43
CA MET A 443 9.95 -1.87 6.97
C MET A 443 9.78 -0.36 6.81
N SER A 444 8.69 0.09 6.19
CA SER A 444 8.42 1.51 5.96
C SER A 444 8.35 2.28 7.28
N PHE A 445 7.62 1.76 8.25
CA PHE A 445 7.56 2.36 9.59
C PHE A 445 8.86 2.21 10.37
N GLY A 446 9.65 1.17 10.11
CA GLY A 446 11.03 1.08 10.59
C GLY A 446 11.87 2.28 10.11
N VAL A 447 11.73 2.67 8.84
CA VAL A 447 12.38 3.86 8.26
C VAL A 447 11.84 5.16 8.88
N GLN A 448 10.52 5.27 9.09
CA GLN A 448 9.92 6.42 9.76
C GLN A 448 10.46 6.58 11.19
N LEU A 449 10.59 5.48 11.94
CA LEU A 449 11.15 5.50 13.29
C LEU A 449 12.66 5.77 13.29
N ALA A 450 13.40 5.32 12.27
CA ALA A 450 14.80 5.70 12.07
C ALA A 450 14.94 7.20 11.79
N SER A 451 14.05 7.77 10.97
CA SER A 451 14.00 9.21 10.69
C SER A 451 13.65 10.01 11.96
N LEU A 452 12.68 9.56 12.74
CA LEU A 452 12.35 10.16 14.03
C LEU A 452 13.54 10.11 15.00
N ARG A 453 14.30 9.01 15.01
CA ARG A 453 15.52 8.88 15.81
C ARG A 453 16.58 9.90 15.41
N GLU A 454 16.80 10.11 14.11
CA GLU A 454 17.74 11.12 13.61
C GLU A 454 17.34 12.52 14.09
N LEU A 455 16.05 12.87 13.97
CA LEU A 455 15.53 14.16 14.44
C LEU A 455 15.71 14.34 15.97
N LEU A 456 15.46 13.30 16.76
CA LEU A 456 15.62 13.31 18.21
C LEU A 456 17.10 13.41 18.64
N THR A 457 17.98 12.69 17.95
CA THR A 457 19.39 12.61 18.29
C THR A 457 20.16 13.88 17.93
N HIS A 458 19.77 14.52 16.81
CA HIS A 458 20.43 15.70 16.26
C HIS A 458 19.54 16.96 16.38
N GLU A 459 18.72 17.01 17.44
CA GLU A 459 17.85 18.16 17.70
C GLU A 459 18.66 19.46 17.83
N GLY A 460 18.32 20.44 17.01
CA GLY A 460 19.02 21.73 16.94
C GLY A 460 20.34 21.73 16.13
N GLU A 461 20.77 20.57 15.63
CA GLU A 461 21.96 20.43 14.78
C GLU A 461 21.62 20.41 13.29
N LEU A 462 20.47 19.83 12.93
CA LEU A 462 20.00 19.79 11.55
C LEU A 462 19.45 21.16 11.12
N ALA A 463 19.98 21.70 10.02
CA ALA A 463 19.45 22.93 9.45
C ALA A 463 18.04 22.73 8.88
N PRO A 464 17.20 23.79 8.81
CA PRO A 464 15.96 23.72 8.05
C PRO A 464 16.22 23.29 6.60
N GLY A 465 15.34 22.39 6.08
CA GLY A 465 15.46 21.85 4.74
C GLY A 465 15.18 20.35 4.66
N LEU A 466 15.26 19.82 3.46
CA LEU A 466 15.08 18.38 3.20
C LEU A 466 16.42 17.65 3.36
N HIS A 467 16.43 16.57 4.12
CA HIS A 467 17.60 15.74 4.43
C HIS A 467 17.32 14.28 4.06
N ASP A 468 18.33 13.60 3.54
CA ASP A 468 18.29 12.17 3.35
C ASP A 468 18.48 11.44 4.70
N LEU A 469 17.84 10.27 4.87
CA LEU A 469 18.14 9.39 5.98
C LEU A 469 19.58 8.88 5.84
N PRO A 470 20.43 8.94 6.91
CA PRO A 470 21.76 8.37 6.88
C PRO A 470 21.75 6.91 6.43
N ARG A 471 22.72 6.55 5.57
CA ARG A 471 22.80 5.21 4.98
C ARG A 471 22.89 4.11 6.04
N GLU A 472 23.59 4.35 7.12
CA GLU A 472 23.75 3.39 8.23
C GLU A 472 22.42 3.11 8.92
N ALA A 473 21.53 4.11 9.01
CA ALA A 473 20.19 3.97 9.58
C ALA A 473 19.28 3.16 8.63
N ASP A 474 19.35 3.44 7.32
CA ASP A 474 18.63 2.68 6.29
C ASP A 474 19.10 1.22 6.21
N ASP A 475 20.41 0.98 6.19
CA ASP A 475 20.99 -0.37 6.18
C ASP A 475 20.62 -1.16 7.46
N ALA A 476 20.47 -0.50 8.62
CA ALA A 476 20.05 -1.14 9.86
C ALA A 476 18.58 -1.61 9.80
N VAL A 477 17.68 -0.83 9.19
CA VAL A 477 16.28 -1.25 8.96
C VAL A 477 16.24 -2.48 8.05
N ALA A 478 16.98 -2.46 6.94
CA ALA A 478 17.06 -3.59 6.02
C ALA A 478 17.59 -4.85 6.70
N ALA A 479 18.62 -4.74 7.54
CA ALA A 479 19.17 -5.86 8.30
C ALA A 479 18.16 -6.45 9.30
N ALA A 480 17.41 -5.59 10.00
CA ALA A 480 16.34 -6.01 10.89
C ALA A 480 15.24 -6.77 10.14
N ALA A 481 14.83 -6.27 8.97
CA ALA A 481 13.83 -6.91 8.12
C ALA A 481 14.30 -8.28 7.60
N LEU A 482 15.56 -8.40 7.15
CA LEU A 482 16.14 -9.68 6.75
C LEU A 482 16.10 -10.72 7.88
N GLY A 483 16.44 -10.29 9.11
CA GLY A 483 16.35 -11.14 10.29
C GLY A 483 14.92 -11.58 10.61
N ALA A 484 13.96 -10.68 10.49
CA ALA A 484 12.54 -10.96 10.76
C ALA A 484 11.90 -11.89 9.72
N LEU A 485 12.21 -11.70 8.44
CA LEU A 485 11.70 -12.53 7.34
C LEU A 485 12.40 -13.89 7.25
N SER A 486 13.46 -14.14 8.03
CA SER A 486 14.28 -15.36 7.94
C SER A 486 14.81 -15.60 6.50
N LEU A 487 15.12 -14.52 5.81
CA LEU A 487 15.74 -14.53 4.47
C LEU A 487 17.26 -14.60 4.55
N SER A 488 17.79 -15.29 5.55
CA SER A 488 19.24 -15.54 5.74
C SER A 488 19.70 -16.81 5.04
#